data_010b6d62a621365b5d2502bb112b8eb4
#
_entry.id   010b6d62a621365b5d2502bb112b8eb4
#
_cell.length_a   1.000
_cell.length_b   1.000
_cell.length_c   1.000
_cell.angle_alpha   90.00
_cell.angle_beta   90.00
_cell.angle_gamma   90.00
#
_symmetry.space_group_name_H-M   'P 1'
#
loop_
_entity.id
_entity.type
_entity.pdbx_description
1 polymer ?
#
loop_
_entity_poly.entity_id
_entity_poly.type
_entity_poly.pdbx_seq_one_letter_code
_entity_poly.pdbx_strand_id
1 'polypeptide(L)'
;MATYPRPVVGQAPRDEVQIQECVQHCAIRRVSTVATSAEHTPMSASELPAILGGTPHRPEGPPVWPGDWPEVTDALNACMSDGSWGKYHGPNCEALTEQLNTFHNVTETILCASGTVAVELALRGVRVETGDEVILSAYDFKANFQNVLAIGATPVLVDIDPASWQMDVSQIEAAISERTKAIIVSHLHGGWVPMQPVMELADRRDISVVEDACQATGAILDGHRAGTAGHVGVLSFGGSKLMTSGRGGAVMTNRPDIAQRIRLFTQRGNEAYPLSEMQAAVLRPQLDRLDERNVVRGDSARRLSEKFGQLTSADGGPILRPLVDGCTFAGKDRPAFFKVGLQFDLVGTTGLTRDIFSQAMRAENVALDAGFRSLHRIHSKRRFRVSGELPNANLCDEHVLVLHHPVLLEGENSVQQICESAARICRHAAEFASALQ
;
A
#
# COMPACT_ATOMS: atom_id res chain seq x y z
N MET A 1 -17.97 29.66 -42.04
CA MET A 1 -16.91 30.11 -41.11
C MET A 1 -17.60 30.86 -39.98
N ALA A 2 -17.80 30.21 -38.85
CA ALA A 2 -18.32 30.81 -37.61
C ALA A 2 -17.32 30.52 -36.51
N THR A 3 -16.69 31.57 -36.00
CA THR A 3 -15.72 31.51 -34.90
C THR A 3 -16.45 31.44 -33.56
N TYR A 4 -16.25 30.35 -32.81
CA TYR A 4 -16.69 30.24 -31.42
C TYR A 4 -15.61 30.84 -30.50
N PRO A 5 -15.98 31.63 -29.49
CA PRO A 5 -15.04 32.10 -28.47
C PRO A 5 -14.66 30.98 -27.50
N ARG A 6 -13.38 30.93 -27.11
CA ARG A 6 -12.87 30.01 -26.10
C ARG A 6 -13.34 30.45 -24.73
N PRO A 7 -13.78 29.52 -23.85
CA PRO A 7 -14.06 29.84 -22.46
C PRO A 7 -12.73 30.06 -21.70
N VAL A 8 -12.69 31.09 -20.88
CA VAL A 8 -11.64 31.35 -19.89
C VAL A 8 -11.72 30.32 -18.79
N VAL A 9 -10.72 29.47 -18.69
CA VAL A 9 -10.59 28.47 -17.60
C VAL A 9 -10.06 29.19 -16.39
N GLY A 10 -10.90 29.34 -15.37
CA GLY A 10 -10.49 29.76 -14.03
C GLY A 10 -9.56 28.74 -13.42
N GLN A 11 -8.45 29.20 -12.87
CA GLN A 11 -7.48 28.34 -12.15
C GLN A 11 -8.14 27.78 -10.88
N ALA A 12 -8.35 26.48 -10.82
CA ALA A 12 -8.60 25.75 -9.58
C ALA A 12 -7.28 25.56 -8.81
N PRO A 13 -7.29 25.50 -7.48
CA PRO A 13 -6.08 25.40 -6.68
C PRO A 13 -5.34 24.07 -6.95
N ARG A 14 -4.03 24.19 -7.15
CA ARG A 14 -3.10 23.07 -7.37
C ARG A 14 -2.75 22.42 -6.03
N ASP A 15 -3.51 21.45 -5.61
CA ASP A 15 -3.15 20.58 -4.49
C ASP A 15 -3.59 19.14 -4.82
N GLU A 16 -2.89 18.42 -5.70
CA GLU A 16 -3.03 16.96 -5.82
C GLU A 16 -2.22 16.34 -6.98
N VAL A 17 -0.95 16.74 -7.18
CA VAL A 17 -0.02 15.97 -8.03
C VAL A 17 1.38 16.03 -7.39
N GLN A 18 1.57 15.38 -6.26
CA GLN A 18 2.88 15.31 -5.60
C GLN A 18 3.11 13.97 -4.92
N ILE A 19 3.17 12.87 -5.65
CA ILE A 19 3.76 11.63 -5.13
C ILE A 19 4.91 11.11 -6.03
N GLN A 20 5.04 11.57 -7.26
CA GLN A 20 6.08 11.09 -8.17
C GLN A 20 7.20 12.09 -8.50
N GLU A 21 7.04 13.38 -8.19
CA GLU A 21 8.08 14.39 -8.47
C GLU A 21 8.93 14.80 -7.26
N CYS A 22 8.67 14.26 -6.07
CA CYS A 22 9.37 14.62 -4.84
C CYS A 22 10.78 13.99 -4.70
N VAL A 23 11.24 13.22 -5.67
CA VAL A 23 12.58 12.60 -5.63
C VAL A 23 13.67 13.55 -6.18
N GLN A 24 13.35 14.62 -6.89
CA GLN A 24 14.37 15.44 -7.55
C GLN A 24 14.55 16.90 -7.06
N HIS A 25 13.66 17.45 -6.22
CA HIS A 25 13.82 18.85 -5.81
C HIS A 25 13.38 19.11 -4.36
N CYS A 26 14.05 18.49 -3.38
CA CYS A 26 14.07 19.02 -2.02
C CYS A 26 15.47 19.61 -1.75
N ALA A 27 15.68 20.84 -2.22
CA ALA A 27 16.82 21.62 -1.76
C ALA A 27 16.59 21.99 -0.30
N ILE A 28 17.15 21.19 0.60
CA ILE A 28 17.21 21.46 2.04
C ILE A 28 17.90 22.81 2.21
N ARG A 29 17.18 23.82 2.70
CA ARG A 29 17.81 25.04 3.20
C ARG A 29 18.77 24.64 4.31
N ARG A 30 20.07 24.82 4.08
CA ARG A 30 21.09 24.67 5.11
C ARG A 30 20.76 25.63 6.24
N VAL A 31 20.48 25.07 7.39
CA VAL A 31 20.38 25.86 8.63
C VAL A 31 21.79 26.38 8.95
N SER A 32 21.93 27.70 8.95
CA SER A 32 23.18 28.34 9.35
C SER A 32 23.46 28.05 10.82
N THR A 33 24.63 27.48 11.09
CA THR A 33 25.15 27.16 12.43
C THR A 33 25.15 28.42 13.31
N VAL A 34 24.36 28.40 14.37
CA VAL A 34 24.51 29.30 15.51
C VAL A 34 25.56 28.67 16.43
N ALA A 35 26.70 29.33 16.53
CA ALA A 35 27.78 28.92 17.43
C ALA A 35 27.35 29.19 18.87
N THR A 36 27.11 28.15 19.67
CA THR A 36 27.10 28.20 21.12
C THR A 36 28.37 27.57 21.66
N SER A 37 29.12 28.35 22.42
CA SER A 37 30.38 27.99 23.05
C SER A 37 30.18 27.01 24.20
N ALA A 38 30.38 25.74 23.92
CA ALA A 38 30.79 24.73 24.89
C ALA A 38 31.86 23.85 24.19
N GLU A 39 32.96 23.61 24.84
CA GLU A 39 34.04 22.75 24.32
C GLU A 39 33.54 21.31 24.13
N HIS A 40 32.90 21.06 22.99
CA HIS A 40 32.62 19.70 22.50
C HIS A 40 33.67 19.39 21.46
N THR A 41 34.41 18.28 21.66
CA THR A 41 35.18 17.66 20.60
C THR A 41 34.27 17.49 19.40
N PRO A 42 34.63 18.01 18.20
CA PRO A 42 33.75 17.91 17.05
C PRO A 42 33.52 16.42 16.73
N MET A 43 32.25 15.98 16.83
CA MET A 43 31.89 14.62 16.42
C MET A 43 32.22 14.43 14.95
N SER A 44 32.65 13.23 14.59
CA SER A 44 32.98 12.92 13.19
C SER A 44 31.67 12.99 12.34
N ALA A 45 31.78 13.42 11.08
CA ALA A 45 30.65 13.48 10.17
C ALA A 45 29.94 12.11 9.98
N SER A 46 30.60 11.01 10.31
CA SER A 46 30.04 9.66 10.28
C SER A 46 29.17 9.33 11.51
N GLU A 47 29.29 10.08 12.60
CA GLU A 47 28.53 9.85 13.84
C GLU A 47 27.20 10.60 13.86
N LEU A 48 27.13 11.74 13.16
CA LEU A 48 25.92 12.55 13.08
C LEU A 48 24.89 11.98 12.08
N PRO A 49 23.57 12.05 12.38
CA PRO A 49 22.54 11.82 11.39
C PRO A 49 22.70 12.73 10.17
N ALA A 50 22.37 12.23 8.98
CA ALA A 50 22.52 13.00 7.73
C ALA A 50 21.75 14.31 7.73
N ILE A 51 20.56 14.36 8.33
CA ILE A 51 19.76 15.58 8.48
C ILE A 51 20.43 16.65 9.36
N LEU A 52 21.31 16.26 10.27
CA LEU A 52 22.13 17.14 11.12
C LEU A 52 23.52 17.43 10.52
N GLY A 53 23.74 17.09 9.26
CA GLY A 53 24.98 17.37 8.54
C GLY A 53 25.97 16.21 8.45
N GLY A 54 25.59 15.02 8.92
CA GLY A 54 26.37 13.79 8.77
C GLY A 54 26.32 13.19 7.37
N THR A 55 27.03 12.08 7.16
CA THR A 55 26.98 11.30 5.92
C THR A 55 25.88 10.24 6.03
N PRO A 56 24.99 10.10 5.03
CA PRO A 56 23.97 9.06 5.06
C PRO A 56 24.59 7.65 5.04
N HIS A 57 23.99 6.70 5.78
CA HIS A 57 24.40 5.30 5.75
C HIS A 57 24.17 4.63 4.39
N ARG A 58 23.28 5.20 3.57
CA ARG A 58 22.96 4.71 2.23
C ARG A 58 23.25 5.79 1.17
N PRO A 59 24.55 6.03 0.84
CA PRO A 59 24.94 7.12 -0.06
C PRO A 59 24.40 6.92 -1.49
N GLU A 60 24.14 5.69 -1.94
CA GLU A 60 23.59 5.37 -3.26
C GLU A 60 22.09 5.70 -3.38
N GLY A 61 21.42 6.02 -2.26
CA GLY A 61 20.00 6.30 -2.23
C GLY A 61 19.13 5.04 -2.06
N PRO A 62 17.81 5.24 -2.04
CA PRO A 62 16.89 4.12 -2.08
C PRO A 62 16.95 3.42 -3.44
N PRO A 63 16.71 2.08 -3.51
CA PRO A 63 16.76 1.37 -4.78
C PRO A 63 15.70 1.89 -5.76
N VAL A 64 16.08 1.92 -7.03
CA VAL A 64 15.18 2.29 -8.12
C VAL A 64 14.10 1.21 -8.28
N TRP A 65 12.86 1.63 -8.44
CA TRP A 65 11.75 0.76 -8.74
C TRP A 65 10.92 1.28 -9.93
N PRO A 66 10.54 0.45 -10.91
CA PRO A 66 10.95 -0.96 -11.05
C PRO A 66 12.43 -1.11 -11.35
N GLY A 67 12.99 -2.30 -11.06
CA GLY A 67 14.38 -2.63 -11.41
C GLY A 67 14.57 -2.84 -12.91
N ASP A 68 15.81 -2.91 -13.33
CA ASP A 68 16.16 -3.32 -14.69
C ASP A 68 16.09 -4.85 -14.79
N TRP A 69 15.09 -5.34 -15.50
CA TRP A 69 14.85 -6.77 -15.69
C TRP A 69 14.86 -7.10 -17.19
N PRO A 70 15.89 -7.83 -17.67
CA PRO A 70 16.02 -8.19 -19.10
C PRO A 70 14.76 -8.87 -19.66
N GLU A 71 14.12 -9.75 -18.88
CA GLU A 71 12.91 -10.46 -19.27
C GLU A 71 11.72 -9.53 -19.54
N VAL A 72 11.65 -8.39 -18.86
CA VAL A 72 10.62 -7.37 -19.10
C VAL A 72 10.92 -6.60 -20.39
N THR A 73 12.19 -6.26 -20.60
CA THR A 73 12.65 -5.61 -21.84
C THR A 73 12.41 -6.50 -23.06
N ASP A 74 12.71 -7.79 -22.97
CA ASP A 74 12.50 -8.77 -24.03
C ASP A 74 11.00 -8.92 -24.37
N ALA A 75 10.15 -9.01 -23.35
CA ALA A 75 8.69 -9.11 -23.54
C ALA A 75 8.13 -7.85 -24.24
N LEU A 76 8.64 -6.66 -23.87
CA LEU A 76 8.21 -5.42 -24.51
C LEU A 76 8.70 -5.34 -25.97
N ASN A 77 9.95 -5.72 -26.24
CA ASN A 77 10.49 -5.79 -27.60
C ASN A 77 9.72 -6.77 -28.48
N ALA A 78 9.34 -7.93 -27.96
CA ALA A 78 8.51 -8.91 -28.66
C ALA A 78 7.15 -8.30 -29.03
N CYS A 79 6.48 -7.67 -28.06
CA CYS A 79 5.19 -6.99 -28.24
C CYS A 79 5.27 -5.88 -29.32
N MET A 80 6.38 -5.15 -29.39
CA MET A 80 6.63 -4.14 -30.42
C MET A 80 6.88 -4.78 -31.78
N SER A 81 7.66 -5.85 -31.84
CA SER A 81 8.07 -6.48 -33.09
C SER A 81 6.92 -7.20 -33.81
N ASP A 82 6.00 -7.82 -33.09
CA ASP A 82 4.86 -8.55 -33.63
C ASP A 82 3.61 -7.68 -33.85
N GLY A 83 3.68 -6.39 -33.45
CA GLY A 83 2.60 -5.42 -33.59
C GLY A 83 1.42 -5.66 -32.63
N SER A 84 1.54 -6.57 -31.65
CA SER A 84 0.46 -6.83 -30.69
C SER A 84 0.11 -5.63 -29.83
N TRP A 85 1.07 -4.72 -29.61
CA TRP A 85 0.86 -3.49 -28.83
C TRP A 85 -0.32 -2.62 -29.28
N GLY A 86 -0.69 -2.70 -30.56
CA GLY A 86 -1.78 -1.92 -31.16
C GLY A 86 -3.13 -2.65 -31.20
N LYS A 87 -3.24 -3.86 -30.67
CA LYS A 87 -4.48 -4.63 -30.68
C LYS A 87 -5.39 -4.27 -29.51
N TYR A 88 -6.69 -4.24 -29.75
CA TYR A 88 -7.70 -4.13 -28.69
C TYR A 88 -7.81 -5.43 -27.88
N HIS A 89 -7.70 -6.57 -28.56
CA HIS A 89 -7.68 -7.91 -27.97
C HIS A 89 -6.48 -8.64 -28.58
N GLY A 90 -5.50 -8.90 -27.77
CA GLY A 90 -4.26 -9.49 -28.23
C GLY A 90 -3.71 -10.55 -27.28
N PRO A 91 -2.62 -11.20 -27.67
CA PRO A 91 -2.13 -12.40 -26.99
C PRO A 91 -1.56 -12.13 -25.61
N ASN A 92 -1.11 -10.91 -25.31
CA ASN A 92 -0.51 -10.62 -24.00
C ASN A 92 -1.55 -10.48 -22.91
N CYS A 93 -2.67 -9.80 -23.16
CA CYS A 93 -3.78 -9.69 -22.21
C CYS A 93 -4.43 -11.07 -21.99
N GLU A 94 -4.62 -11.86 -23.03
CA GLU A 94 -5.14 -13.23 -22.94
C GLU A 94 -4.22 -14.10 -22.07
N ALA A 95 -2.93 -14.16 -22.41
CA ALA A 95 -1.94 -14.94 -21.68
C ALA A 95 -1.76 -14.50 -20.22
N LEU A 96 -1.80 -13.17 -19.94
CA LEU A 96 -1.75 -12.67 -18.55
C LEU A 96 -2.97 -13.11 -17.76
N THR A 97 -4.17 -13.09 -18.38
CA THR A 97 -5.41 -13.57 -17.76
C THR A 97 -5.30 -15.03 -17.37
N GLU A 98 -4.81 -15.90 -18.28
CA GLU A 98 -4.59 -17.32 -18.01
C GLU A 98 -3.54 -17.55 -16.92
N GLN A 99 -2.43 -16.81 -16.96
CA GLN A 99 -1.38 -16.88 -15.94
C GLN A 99 -1.92 -16.47 -14.56
N LEU A 100 -2.71 -15.38 -14.46
CA LEU A 100 -3.32 -14.96 -13.22
C LEU A 100 -4.36 -15.97 -12.70
N ASN A 101 -5.19 -16.53 -13.58
CA ASN A 101 -6.14 -17.59 -13.23
C ASN A 101 -5.42 -18.79 -12.62
N THR A 102 -4.35 -19.23 -13.27
CA THR A 102 -3.53 -20.37 -12.81
C THR A 102 -2.83 -20.06 -11.49
N PHE A 103 -2.18 -18.89 -11.40
CA PHE A 103 -1.40 -18.48 -10.24
C PHE A 103 -2.26 -18.32 -8.98
N HIS A 104 -3.47 -17.75 -9.12
CA HIS A 104 -4.39 -17.55 -8.00
C HIS A 104 -5.40 -18.69 -7.83
N ASN A 105 -5.43 -19.68 -8.73
CA ASN A 105 -6.43 -20.75 -8.74
C ASN A 105 -7.87 -20.20 -8.74
N VAL A 106 -8.14 -19.30 -9.67
CA VAL A 106 -9.47 -18.70 -9.90
C VAL A 106 -9.95 -18.98 -11.32
N THR A 107 -11.26 -18.95 -11.54
CA THR A 107 -11.86 -19.24 -12.86
C THR A 107 -11.95 -18.01 -13.75
N GLU A 108 -12.04 -16.82 -13.17
CA GLU A 108 -12.32 -15.59 -13.88
C GLU A 108 -11.41 -14.47 -13.41
N THR A 109 -10.62 -13.93 -14.33
CA THR A 109 -9.86 -12.68 -14.16
C THR A 109 -10.28 -11.68 -15.21
N ILE A 110 -10.55 -10.43 -14.79
CA ILE A 110 -10.87 -9.30 -15.65
C ILE A 110 -9.80 -8.24 -15.44
N LEU A 111 -8.99 -8.00 -16.48
CA LEU A 111 -7.95 -6.98 -16.47
C LEU A 111 -8.57 -5.58 -16.58
N CYS A 112 -8.00 -4.60 -15.91
CA CYS A 112 -8.50 -3.22 -15.95
C CYS A 112 -7.39 -2.18 -15.76
N ALA A 113 -7.73 -0.91 -15.94
CA ALA A 113 -6.79 0.21 -16.01
C ALA A 113 -6.09 0.56 -14.69
N SER A 114 -6.63 0.14 -13.53
CA SER A 114 -6.01 0.41 -12.22
C SER A 114 -6.65 -0.41 -11.09
N GLY A 115 -5.96 -0.56 -9.96
CA GLY A 115 -6.55 -1.14 -8.75
C GLY A 115 -7.77 -0.37 -8.23
N THR A 116 -7.78 0.96 -8.37
CA THR A 116 -8.95 1.80 -8.03
C THR A 116 -10.18 1.42 -8.86
N VAL A 117 -9.99 1.24 -10.17
CA VAL A 117 -11.07 0.77 -11.06
C VAL A 117 -11.45 -0.68 -10.71
N ALA A 118 -10.48 -1.53 -10.35
CA ALA A 118 -10.77 -2.92 -9.94
C ALA A 118 -11.72 -2.97 -8.73
N VAL A 119 -11.51 -2.13 -7.70
CA VAL A 119 -12.42 -2.04 -6.55
C VAL A 119 -13.80 -1.53 -6.98
N GLU A 120 -13.89 -0.51 -7.83
CA GLU A 120 -15.18 -0.04 -8.35
C GLU A 120 -15.92 -1.15 -9.11
N LEU A 121 -15.23 -1.84 -10.00
CA LEU A 121 -15.80 -2.96 -10.77
C LEU A 121 -16.26 -4.11 -9.86
N ALA A 122 -15.47 -4.44 -8.83
CA ALA A 122 -15.83 -5.45 -7.83
C ALA A 122 -17.13 -5.07 -7.10
N LEU A 123 -17.24 -3.83 -6.60
CA LEU A 123 -18.47 -3.34 -5.94
C LEU A 123 -19.69 -3.40 -6.87
N ARG A 124 -19.55 -3.01 -8.13
CA ARG A 124 -20.62 -3.12 -9.14
C ARG A 124 -20.94 -4.58 -9.45
N GLY A 125 -19.93 -5.44 -9.51
CA GLY A 125 -20.07 -6.88 -9.70
C GLY A 125 -20.90 -7.54 -8.62
N VAL A 126 -20.76 -7.12 -7.37
CA VAL A 126 -21.55 -7.59 -6.22
C VAL A 126 -22.83 -6.78 -6.00
N ARG A 127 -23.24 -5.94 -6.97
CA ARG A 127 -24.50 -5.17 -6.98
C ARG A 127 -24.61 -4.13 -5.86
N VAL A 128 -23.53 -3.45 -5.52
CA VAL A 128 -23.63 -2.26 -4.68
C VAL A 128 -24.23 -1.12 -5.52
N GLU A 129 -25.26 -0.49 -5.00
CA GLU A 129 -26.04 0.55 -5.67
C GLU A 129 -26.16 1.80 -4.79
N THR A 130 -26.76 2.84 -5.35
CA THR A 130 -27.04 4.08 -4.61
C THR A 130 -27.97 3.82 -3.42
N GLY A 131 -27.54 4.25 -2.24
CA GLY A 131 -28.31 4.09 -0.99
C GLY A 131 -27.88 2.89 -0.16
N ASP A 132 -27.11 1.97 -0.72
CA ASP A 132 -26.50 0.86 0.02
C ASP A 132 -25.44 1.34 1.01
N GLU A 133 -25.06 0.46 1.92
CA GLU A 133 -23.93 0.63 2.83
C GLU A 133 -22.83 -0.38 2.53
N VAL A 134 -21.56 0.08 2.60
CA VAL A 134 -20.38 -0.75 2.45
C VAL A 134 -19.50 -0.57 3.68
N ILE A 135 -19.23 -1.67 4.39
CA ILE A 135 -18.34 -1.67 5.57
C ILE A 135 -16.89 -1.71 5.10
N LEU A 136 -16.03 -0.88 5.68
CA LEU A 136 -14.59 -0.89 5.50
C LEU A 136 -13.88 -0.38 6.76
N SER A 137 -12.59 -0.65 6.85
CA SER A 137 -11.76 -0.16 7.96
C SER A 137 -11.66 1.37 7.96
N ALA A 138 -11.63 1.98 9.14
CA ALA A 138 -11.37 3.41 9.31
C ALA A 138 -9.93 3.81 8.95
N TYR A 139 -9.00 2.84 8.94
CA TYR A 139 -7.66 2.98 8.40
C TYR A 139 -7.52 2.09 7.15
N ASP A 140 -7.64 2.71 5.99
CA ASP A 140 -7.59 2.03 4.70
C ASP A 140 -7.09 2.97 3.61
N PHE A 141 -6.84 2.42 2.42
CA PHE A 141 -6.51 3.22 1.25
C PHE A 141 -7.70 4.10 0.85
N LYS A 142 -7.45 5.41 0.76
CA LYS A 142 -8.52 6.42 0.54
C LYS A 142 -9.41 6.16 -0.67
N ALA A 143 -8.89 5.48 -1.72
CA ALA A 143 -9.68 5.21 -2.90
C ALA A 143 -10.80 4.19 -2.65
N ASN A 144 -10.68 3.27 -1.69
CA ASN A 144 -11.74 2.34 -1.32
C ASN A 144 -12.97 3.11 -0.82
N PHE A 145 -12.76 4.07 0.07
CA PHE A 145 -13.80 4.99 0.54
C PHE A 145 -14.41 5.82 -0.60
N GLN A 146 -13.56 6.35 -1.49
CA GLN A 146 -14.03 7.18 -2.61
C GLN A 146 -14.84 6.37 -3.64
N ASN A 147 -14.48 5.10 -3.87
CA ASN A 147 -15.22 4.21 -4.76
C ASN A 147 -16.64 3.92 -4.24
N VAL A 148 -16.78 3.71 -2.92
CA VAL A 148 -18.11 3.55 -2.29
C VAL A 148 -18.97 4.79 -2.55
N LEU A 149 -18.40 5.98 -2.35
CA LEU A 149 -19.12 7.23 -2.62
C LEU A 149 -19.44 7.44 -4.10
N ALA A 150 -18.53 7.06 -5.00
CA ALA A 150 -18.70 7.22 -6.45
C ALA A 150 -19.86 6.38 -7.01
N ILE A 151 -20.19 5.26 -6.35
CA ILE A 151 -21.36 4.44 -6.68
C ILE A 151 -22.65 5.02 -6.07
N GLY A 152 -22.54 5.98 -5.14
CA GLY A 152 -23.67 6.55 -4.41
C GLY A 152 -24.02 5.79 -3.15
N ALA A 153 -23.16 4.85 -2.72
CA ALA A 153 -23.31 4.13 -1.46
C ALA A 153 -22.66 4.89 -0.29
N THR A 154 -22.95 4.47 0.92
CA THR A 154 -22.45 5.08 2.15
C THR A 154 -21.35 4.20 2.76
N PRO A 155 -20.12 4.72 2.94
CA PRO A 155 -19.08 4.02 3.70
C PRO A 155 -19.50 3.88 5.18
N VAL A 156 -19.31 2.68 5.75
CA VAL A 156 -19.49 2.40 7.18
C VAL A 156 -18.15 2.01 7.74
N LEU A 157 -17.62 2.84 8.64
CA LEU A 157 -16.28 2.67 9.17
C LEU A 157 -16.30 1.87 10.48
N VAL A 158 -15.46 0.84 10.53
CA VAL A 158 -15.12 0.06 11.74
C VAL A 158 -13.68 0.33 12.14
N ASP A 159 -13.34 0.12 13.40
CA ASP A 159 -11.97 0.31 13.88
C ASP A 159 -11.04 -0.82 13.38
N ILE A 160 -9.79 -0.71 13.72
CA ILE A 160 -8.74 -1.68 13.46
C ILE A 160 -8.34 -2.40 14.73
N ASP A 161 -7.85 -3.62 14.59
CA ASP A 161 -7.25 -4.40 15.67
C ASP A 161 -5.96 -3.72 16.16
N PRO A 162 -5.78 -3.50 17.47
CA PRO A 162 -4.65 -2.75 18.01
C PRO A 162 -3.29 -3.45 17.86
N ALA A 163 -3.27 -4.76 17.66
CA ALA A 163 -2.05 -5.52 17.52
C ALA A 163 -1.56 -5.56 16.06
N SER A 164 -2.47 -5.82 15.11
CA SER A 164 -2.15 -5.99 13.69
C SER A 164 -2.39 -4.75 12.85
N TRP A 165 -3.21 -3.83 13.32
CA TRP A 165 -3.72 -2.65 12.59
C TRP A 165 -4.45 -3.00 11.29
N GLN A 166 -4.95 -4.23 11.22
CA GLN A 166 -5.89 -4.66 10.19
C GLN A 166 -7.33 -4.41 10.68
N MET A 167 -8.31 -4.54 9.80
CA MET A 167 -9.73 -4.45 10.18
C MET A 167 -10.04 -5.31 11.42
N ASP A 168 -10.67 -4.72 12.43
CA ASP A 168 -11.19 -5.46 13.59
C ASP A 168 -12.45 -6.23 13.18
N VAL A 169 -12.28 -7.53 12.92
CA VAL A 169 -13.35 -8.41 12.46
C VAL A 169 -14.50 -8.51 13.48
N SER A 170 -14.21 -8.35 14.78
CA SER A 170 -15.21 -8.42 15.86
C SER A 170 -16.24 -7.29 15.79
N GLN A 171 -15.91 -6.17 15.14
CA GLN A 171 -16.80 -5.01 15.01
C GLN A 171 -17.72 -5.07 13.80
N ILE A 172 -17.48 -5.99 12.85
CA ILE A 172 -18.24 -6.04 11.59
C ILE A 172 -19.72 -6.31 11.86
N GLU A 173 -20.05 -7.27 12.73
CA GLU A 173 -21.45 -7.65 12.96
C GLU A 173 -22.28 -6.48 13.51
N ALA A 174 -21.72 -5.69 14.42
CA ALA A 174 -22.39 -4.50 14.96
C ALA A 174 -22.53 -3.36 13.91
N ALA A 175 -21.72 -3.37 12.85
CA ALA A 175 -21.79 -2.41 11.77
C ALA A 175 -22.89 -2.71 10.73
N ILE A 176 -23.38 -3.94 10.69
CA ILE A 176 -24.38 -4.40 9.71
C ILE A 176 -25.72 -3.71 9.95
N SER A 177 -26.36 -3.24 8.88
CA SER A 177 -27.74 -2.76 8.83
C SER A 177 -28.49 -3.44 7.68
N GLU A 178 -29.79 -3.15 7.54
CA GLU A 178 -30.59 -3.63 6.41
C GLU A 178 -30.09 -3.14 5.04
N ARG A 179 -29.27 -2.07 5.01
CA ARG A 179 -28.69 -1.50 3.80
C ARG A 179 -27.27 -2.03 3.51
N THR A 180 -26.70 -2.81 4.40
CA THR A 180 -25.35 -3.33 4.20
C THR A 180 -25.31 -4.32 3.05
N LYS A 181 -24.57 -3.99 1.99
CA LYS A 181 -24.49 -4.80 0.77
C LYS A 181 -23.14 -5.49 0.60
N ALA A 182 -22.07 -4.84 1.04
CA ALA A 182 -20.74 -5.38 0.89
C ALA A 182 -19.82 -4.99 2.06
N ILE A 183 -18.73 -5.77 2.21
CA ILE A 183 -17.60 -5.48 3.08
C ILE A 183 -16.37 -5.39 2.18
N ILE A 184 -15.56 -4.32 2.28
CA ILE A 184 -14.23 -4.25 1.68
C ILE A 184 -13.23 -4.64 2.76
N VAL A 185 -12.44 -5.68 2.50
CA VAL A 185 -11.36 -6.16 3.37
C VAL A 185 -10.04 -5.90 2.67
N SER A 186 -9.21 -5.04 3.24
CA SER A 186 -7.89 -4.71 2.70
C SER A 186 -6.78 -5.36 3.53
N HIS A 187 -5.81 -6.00 2.87
CA HIS A 187 -4.60 -6.51 3.49
C HIS A 187 -3.49 -5.47 3.37
N LEU A 188 -3.08 -4.87 4.50
CA LEU A 188 -2.21 -3.70 4.51
C LEU A 188 -0.85 -3.98 5.18
N HIS A 189 0.20 -3.36 4.62
CA HIS A 189 1.52 -3.23 5.27
C HIS A 189 2.20 -4.56 5.64
N GLY A 190 1.93 -5.63 4.90
CA GLY A 190 2.43 -6.98 5.15
C GLY A 190 1.56 -7.80 6.11
N GLY A 191 0.59 -7.17 6.80
CA GLY A 191 -0.43 -7.85 7.59
C GLY A 191 -1.61 -8.32 6.74
N TRP A 192 -2.50 -9.07 7.36
CA TRP A 192 -3.74 -9.55 6.74
C TRP A 192 -4.89 -9.62 7.74
N VAL A 193 -6.10 -9.52 7.20
CA VAL A 193 -7.34 -9.75 7.95
C VAL A 193 -7.64 -11.24 7.91
N PRO A 194 -8.00 -11.89 9.04
CA PRO A 194 -8.50 -13.27 9.05
C PRO A 194 -9.78 -13.37 8.20
N MET A 195 -9.72 -14.05 7.05
CA MET A 195 -10.84 -14.07 6.11
C MET A 195 -11.95 -15.02 6.52
N GLN A 196 -11.62 -16.15 7.19
CA GLN A 196 -12.62 -17.14 7.54
C GLN A 196 -13.79 -16.57 8.38
N PRO A 197 -13.59 -15.87 9.51
CA PRO A 197 -14.69 -15.31 10.28
C PRO A 197 -15.46 -14.21 9.52
N VAL A 198 -14.80 -13.47 8.64
CA VAL A 198 -15.46 -12.47 7.79
C VAL A 198 -16.41 -13.15 6.80
N MET A 199 -15.94 -14.19 6.12
CA MET A 199 -16.75 -14.95 5.15
C MET A 199 -17.92 -15.65 5.81
N GLU A 200 -17.71 -16.32 6.96
CA GLU A 200 -18.78 -16.96 7.71
C GLU A 200 -19.87 -15.98 8.13
N LEU A 201 -19.50 -14.77 8.56
CA LEU A 201 -20.48 -13.73 8.90
C LEU A 201 -21.18 -13.22 7.66
N ALA A 202 -20.46 -12.94 6.60
CA ALA A 202 -21.00 -12.41 5.34
C ALA A 202 -22.00 -13.37 4.70
N ASP A 203 -21.68 -14.67 4.66
CA ASP A 203 -22.57 -15.71 4.13
C ASP A 203 -23.85 -15.85 4.96
N ARG A 204 -23.77 -15.79 6.30
CA ARG A 204 -24.97 -15.81 7.17
C ARG A 204 -25.90 -14.61 6.95
N ARG A 205 -25.37 -13.49 6.48
CA ARG A 205 -26.09 -12.21 6.32
C ARG A 205 -26.39 -11.86 4.86
N ASP A 206 -26.06 -12.73 3.90
CA ASP A 206 -26.16 -12.47 2.44
C ASP A 206 -25.44 -11.16 2.02
N ILE A 207 -24.25 -10.93 2.58
CA ILE A 207 -23.39 -9.77 2.31
C ILE A 207 -22.21 -10.22 1.47
N SER A 208 -21.84 -9.45 0.44
CA SER A 208 -20.68 -9.77 -0.39
C SER A 208 -19.38 -9.25 0.21
N VAL A 209 -18.27 -9.97 0.00
CA VAL A 209 -16.93 -9.55 0.43
C VAL A 209 -16.06 -9.26 -0.78
N VAL A 210 -15.54 -8.03 -0.84
CA VAL A 210 -14.50 -7.58 -1.75
C VAL A 210 -13.16 -7.64 -1.01
N GLU A 211 -12.26 -8.51 -1.45
CA GLU A 211 -10.94 -8.68 -0.86
C GLU A 211 -9.90 -7.83 -1.62
N ASP A 212 -9.46 -6.74 -1.02
CA ASP A 212 -8.43 -5.87 -1.59
C ASP A 212 -7.02 -6.41 -1.28
N ALA A 213 -6.47 -7.15 -2.24
CA ALA A 213 -5.12 -7.70 -2.21
C ALA A 213 -4.08 -6.81 -2.93
N CYS A 214 -4.39 -5.53 -3.20
CA CYS A 214 -3.49 -4.61 -3.91
C CYS A 214 -2.15 -4.35 -3.20
N GLN A 215 -2.03 -4.65 -1.92
CA GLN A 215 -0.77 -4.60 -1.17
C GLN A 215 -0.22 -6.00 -0.80
N ALA A 216 -0.96 -7.04 -1.13
CA ALA A 216 -0.63 -8.42 -0.77
C ALA A 216 -0.50 -9.35 -2.00
N THR A 217 -0.21 -8.80 -3.19
CA THR A 217 -0.14 -9.56 -4.43
C THR A 217 0.82 -10.75 -4.30
N GLY A 218 0.30 -11.97 -4.50
CA GLY A 218 1.05 -13.21 -4.40
C GLY A 218 1.23 -13.74 -2.97
N ALA A 219 0.73 -13.08 -1.94
CA ALA A 219 0.73 -13.62 -0.58
C ALA A 219 -0.09 -14.92 -0.50
N ILE A 220 0.32 -15.81 0.40
CA ILE A 220 -0.48 -16.96 0.83
C ILE A 220 -0.86 -16.72 2.28
N LEU A 221 -2.14 -16.61 2.55
CA LEU A 221 -2.71 -16.22 3.84
C LEU A 221 -3.78 -17.25 4.22
N ASP A 222 -3.66 -17.86 5.39
CA ASP A 222 -4.55 -18.94 5.83
C ASP A 222 -4.72 -20.07 4.78
N GLY A 223 -3.63 -20.34 4.01
CA GLY A 223 -3.61 -21.34 2.94
C GLY A 223 -4.21 -20.92 1.61
N HIS A 224 -4.68 -19.67 1.45
CA HIS A 224 -5.24 -19.10 0.23
C HIS A 224 -4.34 -18.02 -0.36
N ARG A 225 -4.30 -17.90 -1.70
CA ARG A 225 -3.71 -16.71 -2.33
C ARG A 225 -4.54 -15.49 -1.98
N ALA A 226 -3.91 -14.41 -1.56
CA ALA A 226 -4.60 -13.14 -1.30
C ALA A 226 -5.40 -12.69 -2.54
N GLY A 227 -6.64 -12.27 -2.33
CA GLY A 227 -7.60 -11.95 -3.37
C GLY A 227 -8.48 -13.14 -3.81
N THR A 228 -8.41 -14.30 -3.12
CA THR A 228 -9.19 -15.50 -3.51
C THR A 228 -10.11 -16.03 -2.41
N ALA A 229 -10.01 -15.52 -1.21
CA ALA A 229 -10.85 -15.93 -0.09
C ALA A 229 -12.21 -15.20 -0.07
N GLY A 230 -12.27 -13.96 -0.58
CA GLY A 230 -13.50 -13.19 -0.73
C GLY A 230 -14.37 -13.65 -1.91
N HIS A 231 -15.59 -13.12 -2.03
CA HIS A 231 -16.45 -13.35 -3.19
C HIS A 231 -15.85 -12.80 -4.49
N VAL A 232 -15.08 -11.74 -4.38
CA VAL A 232 -14.34 -11.09 -5.46
C VAL A 232 -13.07 -10.47 -4.89
N GLY A 233 -11.94 -10.70 -5.55
CA GLY A 233 -10.65 -10.13 -5.20
C GLY A 233 -10.18 -9.09 -6.19
N VAL A 234 -9.31 -8.18 -5.72
CA VAL A 234 -8.74 -7.15 -6.58
C VAL A 234 -7.24 -7.04 -6.44
N LEU A 235 -6.56 -6.77 -7.55
CA LEU A 235 -5.14 -6.52 -7.65
C LEU A 235 -4.85 -5.16 -8.26
N SER A 236 -3.66 -4.61 -7.95
CA SER A 236 -3.16 -3.38 -8.55
C SER A 236 -1.79 -3.59 -9.16
N PHE A 237 -1.57 -3.05 -10.35
CA PHE A 237 -0.30 -3.02 -11.07
C PHE A 237 0.24 -1.59 -11.22
N GLY A 238 -0.10 -0.71 -10.27
CA GLY A 238 0.39 0.67 -10.22
C GLY A 238 1.91 0.75 -10.05
N GLY A 239 2.51 1.89 -10.38
CA GLY A 239 3.96 2.09 -10.50
C GLY A 239 4.82 1.66 -9.30
N SER A 240 4.27 1.70 -8.08
CA SER A 240 4.98 1.30 -6.86
C SER A 240 4.68 -0.11 -6.39
N LYS A 241 3.82 -0.88 -7.07
CA LYS A 241 3.34 -2.21 -6.61
C LYS A 241 4.39 -3.30 -6.80
N LEU A 242 4.16 -4.46 -6.14
CA LEU A 242 5.06 -5.63 -6.19
C LEU A 242 5.26 -6.20 -7.60
N MET A 243 4.24 -6.05 -8.45
CA MET A 243 4.26 -6.17 -9.90
C MET A 243 3.75 -4.86 -10.48
N THR A 244 4.38 -4.34 -11.50
CA THR A 244 4.00 -3.04 -12.04
C THR A 244 4.10 -2.96 -13.56
N SER A 245 3.13 -2.30 -14.17
CA SER A 245 3.18 -1.79 -15.53
C SER A 245 2.90 -0.26 -15.55
N GLY A 246 3.24 0.43 -14.44
CA GLY A 246 2.97 1.85 -14.25
C GLY A 246 1.52 2.14 -13.90
N ARG A 247 0.58 1.47 -14.52
CA ARG A 247 -0.87 1.47 -14.28
C ARG A 247 -1.39 0.06 -14.51
N GLY A 248 -2.61 -0.20 -14.06
CA GLY A 248 -3.28 -1.49 -14.27
C GLY A 248 -3.84 -2.06 -12.99
N GLY A 249 -4.71 -3.04 -13.14
CA GLY A 249 -5.32 -3.82 -12.07
C GLY A 249 -6.03 -5.04 -12.63
N ALA A 250 -6.53 -5.87 -11.74
CA ALA A 250 -7.35 -7.02 -12.10
C ALA A 250 -8.44 -7.26 -11.04
N VAL A 251 -9.57 -7.77 -11.50
CA VAL A 251 -10.62 -8.33 -10.67
C VAL A 251 -10.62 -9.83 -10.85
N MET A 252 -10.67 -10.58 -9.76
CA MET A 252 -10.65 -12.05 -9.76
C MET A 252 -11.87 -12.59 -9.02
N THR A 253 -12.47 -13.66 -9.54
CA THR A 253 -13.60 -14.31 -8.86
C THR A 253 -13.82 -15.73 -9.35
N ASN A 254 -14.37 -16.59 -8.49
CA ASN A 254 -14.89 -17.90 -8.87
C ASN A 254 -16.42 -17.88 -9.11
N ARG A 255 -17.02 -16.68 -9.13
CA ARG A 255 -18.47 -16.48 -9.32
C ARG A 255 -18.75 -15.95 -10.72
N PRO A 256 -19.25 -16.80 -11.64
CA PRO A 256 -19.53 -16.40 -13.03
C PRO A 256 -20.55 -15.26 -13.14
N ASP A 257 -21.50 -15.17 -12.20
CA ASP A 257 -22.50 -14.12 -12.15
C ASP A 257 -21.90 -12.73 -11.85
N ILE A 258 -20.86 -12.69 -10.99
CA ILE A 258 -20.08 -11.46 -10.71
C ILE A 258 -19.28 -11.06 -11.94
N ALA A 259 -18.52 -12.00 -12.51
CA ALA A 259 -17.73 -11.75 -13.71
C ALA A 259 -18.57 -11.28 -14.89
N GLN A 260 -19.75 -11.89 -15.12
CA GLN A 260 -20.67 -11.49 -16.16
C GLN A 260 -21.17 -10.05 -15.98
N ARG A 261 -21.56 -9.67 -14.75
CA ARG A 261 -22.00 -8.29 -14.47
C ARG A 261 -20.89 -7.27 -14.71
N ILE A 262 -19.65 -7.57 -14.32
CA ILE A 262 -18.51 -6.69 -14.58
C ILE A 262 -18.30 -6.52 -16.09
N ARG A 263 -18.30 -7.62 -16.86
CA ARG A 263 -18.15 -7.56 -18.32
C ARG A 263 -19.27 -6.76 -18.99
N LEU A 264 -20.52 -6.96 -18.60
CA LEU A 264 -21.66 -6.18 -19.12
C LEU A 264 -21.53 -4.68 -18.77
N PHE A 265 -21.02 -4.35 -17.58
CA PHE A 265 -20.80 -2.95 -17.19
C PHE A 265 -19.65 -2.31 -18.00
N THR A 266 -18.59 -3.05 -18.32
CA THR A 266 -17.43 -2.54 -19.06
C THR A 266 -17.63 -2.49 -20.57
N GLN A 267 -18.57 -3.26 -21.13
CA GLN A 267 -18.89 -3.25 -22.56
C GLN A 267 -19.69 -2.00 -22.94
N ARG A 268 -19.03 -1.00 -23.50
CA ARG A 268 -19.61 0.30 -23.88
C ARG A 268 -19.27 0.66 -25.33
N GLY A 269 -19.51 -0.27 -26.27
CA GLY A 269 -19.03 -0.18 -27.63
C GLY A 269 -17.63 -0.79 -27.74
N ASN A 270 -16.62 -0.15 -27.18
CA ASN A 270 -15.35 -0.75 -26.80
C ASN A 270 -15.36 -1.06 -25.30
N GLU A 271 -14.37 -1.85 -24.86
CA GLU A 271 -14.17 -2.11 -23.44
C GLU A 271 -13.80 -0.82 -22.71
N ALA A 272 -14.53 -0.50 -21.64
CA ALA A 272 -14.20 0.60 -20.75
C ALA A 272 -13.13 0.15 -19.74
N TYR A 273 -12.14 1.01 -19.51
CA TYR A 273 -11.05 0.78 -18.56
C TYR A 273 -10.12 -0.40 -18.89
N PRO A 274 -9.73 -0.65 -20.15
CA PRO A 274 -8.92 -1.81 -20.49
C PRO A 274 -7.49 -1.69 -19.96
N LEU A 275 -6.84 -2.84 -19.74
CA LEU A 275 -5.39 -2.93 -19.70
C LEU A 275 -4.87 -3.05 -21.14
N SER A 276 -3.76 -2.39 -21.47
CA SER A 276 -3.16 -2.51 -22.81
C SER A 276 -2.27 -3.74 -22.95
N GLU A 277 -2.07 -4.19 -24.19
CA GLU A 277 -1.16 -5.28 -24.53
C GLU A 277 0.27 -5.03 -24.03
N MET A 278 0.79 -3.81 -24.13
CA MET A 278 2.11 -3.46 -23.60
C MET A 278 2.20 -3.63 -22.08
N GLN A 279 1.15 -3.22 -21.36
CA GLN A 279 1.09 -3.40 -19.91
C GLN A 279 1.02 -4.88 -19.53
N ALA A 280 0.25 -5.68 -20.27
CA ALA A 280 0.17 -7.12 -20.06
C ALA A 280 1.51 -7.79 -20.36
N ALA A 281 2.18 -7.44 -21.46
CA ALA A 281 3.50 -7.97 -21.80
C ALA A 281 4.53 -7.74 -20.69
N VAL A 282 4.55 -6.53 -20.10
CA VAL A 282 5.45 -6.16 -19.00
C VAL A 282 5.14 -6.94 -17.71
N LEU A 283 3.88 -7.27 -17.43
CA LEU A 283 3.47 -7.95 -16.20
C LEU A 283 3.76 -9.45 -16.20
N ARG A 284 3.69 -10.09 -17.34
CA ARG A 284 3.83 -11.55 -17.46
C ARG A 284 5.14 -12.10 -16.87
N PRO A 285 6.34 -11.62 -17.28
CA PRO A 285 7.60 -12.10 -16.70
C PRO A 285 7.76 -11.71 -15.21
N GLN A 286 7.10 -10.64 -14.76
CA GLN A 286 7.12 -10.28 -13.34
C GLN A 286 6.30 -11.26 -12.50
N LEU A 287 5.19 -11.78 -13.02
CA LEU A 287 4.37 -12.79 -12.35
C LEU A 287 5.15 -14.10 -12.15
N ASP A 288 5.92 -14.50 -13.15
CA ASP A 288 6.76 -15.71 -13.07
C ASP A 288 7.81 -15.64 -11.95
N ARG A 289 8.25 -14.43 -11.60
CA ARG A 289 9.25 -14.19 -10.55
C ARG A 289 8.67 -13.72 -9.20
N LEU A 290 7.34 -13.59 -9.11
CA LEU A 290 6.70 -12.94 -7.96
C LEU A 290 6.91 -13.72 -6.67
N ASP A 291 6.70 -15.02 -6.68
CA ASP A 291 6.86 -15.88 -5.50
C ASP A 291 8.29 -15.85 -4.96
N GLU A 292 9.29 -15.97 -5.84
CA GLU A 292 10.70 -15.88 -5.48
C GLU A 292 11.01 -14.52 -4.83
N ARG A 293 10.58 -13.42 -5.46
CA ARG A 293 10.79 -12.07 -4.93
C ARG A 293 10.07 -11.84 -3.60
N ASN A 294 8.88 -12.44 -3.42
CA ASN A 294 8.16 -12.34 -2.15
C ASN A 294 8.85 -13.12 -1.02
N VAL A 295 9.49 -14.25 -1.31
CA VAL A 295 10.34 -14.96 -0.34
C VAL A 295 11.49 -14.07 0.12
N VAL A 296 12.22 -13.44 -0.80
CA VAL A 296 13.33 -12.52 -0.47
C VAL A 296 12.85 -11.35 0.39
N ARG A 297 11.69 -10.74 0.02
CA ARG A 297 11.09 -9.65 0.80
C ARG A 297 10.71 -10.12 2.21
N GLY A 298 10.11 -11.30 2.32
CA GLY A 298 9.72 -11.90 3.60
C GLY A 298 10.91 -12.12 4.53
N ASP A 299 12.01 -12.68 4.01
CA ASP A 299 13.24 -12.89 4.78
C ASP A 299 13.86 -11.57 5.25
N SER A 300 13.88 -10.55 4.39
CA SER A 300 14.37 -9.21 4.76
C SER A 300 13.47 -8.54 5.80
N ALA A 301 12.14 -8.66 5.66
CA ALA A 301 11.18 -8.11 6.62
C ALA A 301 11.29 -8.79 7.99
N ARG A 302 11.50 -10.10 8.04
CA ARG A 302 11.75 -10.84 9.29
C ARG A 302 13.02 -10.36 9.98
N ARG A 303 14.15 -10.21 9.25
CA ARG A 303 15.41 -9.69 9.80
C ARG A 303 15.28 -8.25 10.30
N LEU A 304 14.53 -7.40 9.59
CA LEU A 304 14.22 -6.04 10.06
C LEU A 304 13.44 -6.07 11.36
N SER A 305 12.42 -6.94 11.45
CA SER A 305 11.60 -7.12 12.65
C SER A 305 12.44 -7.50 13.87
N GLU A 306 13.33 -8.49 13.71
CA GLU A 306 14.24 -8.94 14.77
C GLU A 306 15.18 -7.81 15.24
N LYS A 307 15.76 -7.04 14.31
CA LYS A 307 16.68 -5.94 14.62
C LYS A 307 15.96 -4.72 15.22
N PHE A 308 14.81 -4.36 14.72
CA PHE A 308 14.01 -3.25 15.26
C PHE A 308 13.48 -3.55 16.66
N GLY A 309 13.16 -4.80 16.96
CA GLY A 309 12.81 -5.22 18.32
C GLY A 309 13.93 -5.02 19.36
N GLN A 310 15.17 -4.85 18.91
CA GLN A 310 16.33 -4.56 19.76
C GLN A 310 16.59 -3.05 19.95
N LEU A 311 15.93 -2.18 19.16
CA LEU A 311 16.02 -0.74 19.33
C LEU A 311 15.09 -0.30 20.46
N THR A 312 15.68 -0.01 21.61
CA THR A 312 14.95 0.40 22.81
C THR A 312 15.18 1.88 23.13
N SER A 313 14.14 2.51 23.69
CA SER A 313 14.20 3.82 24.31
C SER A 313 15.00 3.77 25.61
N ALA A 314 15.26 4.95 26.20
CA ALA A 314 15.90 5.07 27.51
C ALA A 314 15.16 4.30 28.62
N ASP A 315 13.85 4.16 28.49
CA ASP A 315 12.97 3.43 29.42
C ASP A 315 12.89 1.93 29.13
N GLY A 316 13.63 1.43 28.14
CA GLY A 316 13.70 0.02 27.77
C GLY A 316 12.55 -0.49 26.87
N GLY A 317 11.61 0.36 26.49
CA GLY A 317 10.54 0.02 25.55
C GLY A 317 11.02 0.03 24.08
N PRO A 318 10.41 -0.73 23.17
CA PRO A 318 10.76 -0.72 21.76
C PRO A 318 10.35 0.60 21.11
N ILE A 319 11.27 1.25 20.36
CA ILE A 319 11.00 2.49 19.62
C ILE A 319 10.21 2.22 18.33
N LEU A 320 10.49 1.10 17.68
CA LEU A 320 9.84 0.64 16.46
C LEU A 320 9.32 -0.79 16.68
N ARG A 321 8.02 -0.97 16.55
CA ARG A 321 7.39 -2.28 16.57
C ARG A 321 6.86 -2.63 15.19
N PRO A 322 7.37 -3.68 14.53
CA PRO A 322 6.75 -4.19 13.31
C PRO A 322 5.30 -4.59 13.57
N LEU A 323 4.41 -4.25 12.64
CA LEU A 323 2.99 -4.65 12.72
C LEU A 323 2.77 -6.13 12.42
N VAL A 324 3.74 -6.75 11.77
CA VAL A 324 3.76 -8.18 11.50
C VAL A 324 5.01 -8.74 12.17
N ASP A 325 4.82 -9.53 13.20
CA ASP A 325 5.92 -10.22 13.84
C ASP A 325 6.47 -11.29 12.88
N GLY A 326 7.77 -11.25 12.62
CA GLY A 326 8.46 -12.25 11.80
C GLY A 326 8.34 -13.68 12.33
N CYS A 327 7.95 -13.86 13.60
CA CYS A 327 7.68 -15.16 14.23
C CYS A 327 6.26 -15.68 13.91
N THR A 328 5.35 -14.85 13.44
CA THR A 328 3.94 -15.24 13.12
C THR A 328 3.79 -15.94 11.77
N PHE A 329 4.86 -16.10 10.98
CA PHE A 329 4.83 -16.91 9.76
C PHE A 329 4.81 -18.41 10.12
N ALA A 330 3.80 -18.81 10.90
CA ALA A 330 3.62 -20.20 11.28
C ALA A 330 3.04 -21.00 10.11
N GLY A 331 3.77 -21.99 9.64
CA GLY A 331 3.25 -22.99 8.74
C GLY A 331 3.36 -22.62 7.24
N LYS A 332 2.23 -22.54 6.55
CA LYS A 332 2.16 -22.36 5.08
C LYS A 332 2.02 -20.91 4.64
N ASP A 333 1.84 -19.96 5.57
CA ASP A 333 1.61 -18.56 5.25
C ASP A 333 2.89 -17.90 4.73
N ARG A 334 2.72 -17.13 3.66
CA ARG A 334 3.78 -16.36 3.00
C ARG A 334 3.25 -14.97 2.71
N PRO A 335 3.39 -14.02 3.64
CA PRO A 335 2.94 -12.65 3.39
C PRO A 335 3.75 -12.01 2.27
N ALA A 336 3.15 -11.02 1.62
CA ALA A 336 3.82 -10.19 0.63
C ALA A 336 3.93 -8.76 1.18
N PHE A 337 5.14 -8.23 1.15
CA PHE A 337 5.42 -6.93 1.74
C PHE A 337 5.54 -5.84 0.67
N PHE A 338 4.42 -5.27 0.25
CA PHE A 338 4.42 -4.00 -0.51
C PHE A 338 4.94 -2.83 0.34
N LYS A 339 4.62 -2.87 1.62
CA LYS A 339 5.14 -2.02 2.68
C LYS A 339 5.42 -2.89 3.89
N VAL A 340 6.44 -2.55 4.67
CA VAL A 340 6.58 -3.04 6.04
C VAL A 340 6.00 -1.99 6.96
N GLY A 341 4.91 -2.33 7.65
CA GLY A 341 4.30 -1.45 8.65
C GLY A 341 5.06 -1.50 9.96
N LEU A 342 5.30 -0.33 10.53
CA LEU A 342 5.99 -0.15 11.80
C LEU A 342 5.19 0.80 12.69
N GLN A 343 4.99 0.45 13.92
CA GLN A 343 4.48 1.36 14.94
C GLN A 343 5.65 2.11 15.59
N PHE A 344 5.61 3.43 15.51
CA PHE A 344 6.57 4.31 16.18
C PHE A 344 6.07 4.64 17.59
N ASP A 345 6.89 4.37 18.61
CA ASP A 345 6.55 4.70 19.99
C ASP A 345 7.02 6.11 20.34
N LEU A 346 6.07 7.00 20.57
CA LEU A 346 6.34 8.40 20.91
C LEU A 346 6.75 8.60 22.38
N VAL A 347 6.42 7.66 23.26
CA VAL A 347 6.55 7.86 24.72
C VAL A 347 8.03 7.80 25.16
N GLY A 348 8.82 6.94 24.49
CA GLY A 348 10.24 6.75 24.86
C GLY A 348 11.23 7.65 24.13
N THR A 349 10.77 8.54 23.23
CA THR A 349 11.64 9.39 22.40
C THR A 349 11.39 10.87 22.68
N THR A 350 11.99 11.40 23.74
CA THR A 350 11.89 12.83 24.09
C THR A 350 12.34 13.70 22.92
N GLY A 351 11.39 14.43 22.32
CA GLY A 351 11.65 15.41 21.24
C GLY A 351 11.64 14.84 19.81
N LEU A 352 11.52 13.55 19.62
CA LEU A 352 11.47 12.92 18.30
C LEU A 352 10.03 12.51 17.96
N THR A 353 9.38 13.25 17.08
CA THR A 353 8.05 12.87 16.55
C THR A 353 8.19 11.86 15.40
N ARG A 354 7.09 11.12 15.08
CA ARG A 354 7.05 10.23 13.91
C ARG A 354 7.49 10.95 12.62
N ASP A 355 7.02 12.18 12.41
CA ASP A 355 7.30 12.92 11.17
C ASP A 355 8.76 13.38 11.10
N ILE A 356 9.35 13.78 12.24
CA ILE A 356 10.79 14.08 12.33
C ILE A 356 11.61 12.81 12.06
N PHE A 357 11.23 11.69 12.67
CA PHE A 357 11.92 10.42 12.45
C PHE A 357 11.87 9.99 10.97
N SER A 358 10.69 10.09 10.33
CA SER A 358 10.53 9.81 8.91
C SER A 358 11.43 10.71 8.04
N GLN A 359 11.48 12.03 8.32
CA GLN A 359 12.35 12.96 7.59
C GLN A 359 13.84 12.63 7.80
N ALA A 360 14.23 12.27 9.02
CA ALA A 360 15.61 11.87 9.32
C ALA A 360 16.00 10.58 8.59
N MET A 361 15.12 9.56 8.56
CA MET A 361 15.33 8.33 7.80
C MET A 361 15.43 8.61 6.29
N ARG A 362 14.63 9.51 5.76
CA ARG A 362 14.74 9.94 4.36
C ARG A 362 16.07 10.63 4.05
N ALA A 363 16.60 11.43 4.99
CA ALA A 363 17.94 12.01 4.85
C ALA A 363 19.04 10.95 4.86
N GLU A 364 18.81 9.80 5.48
CA GLU A 364 19.66 8.61 5.41
C GLU A 364 19.46 7.80 4.11
N ASN A 365 18.65 8.32 3.17
CA ASN A 365 18.24 7.64 1.94
C ASN A 365 17.45 6.34 2.15
N VAL A 366 16.70 6.27 3.24
CA VAL A 366 15.76 5.18 3.53
C VAL A 366 14.34 5.65 3.21
N ALA A 367 13.65 4.94 2.31
CA ALA A 367 12.27 5.28 1.92
C ALA A 367 11.26 4.83 3.00
N LEU A 368 11.29 5.52 4.13
CA LEU A 368 10.40 5.33 5.29
C LEU A 368 9.48 6.54 5.41
N ASP A 369 8.19 6.31 5.31
CA ASP A 369 7.16 7.34 5.26
C ASP A 369 6.10 7.15 6.35
N ALA A 370 5.32 8.21 6.62
CA ALA A 370 4.05 8.07 7.31
C ALA A 370 3.12 7.12 6.52
N GLY A 371 2.32 6.37 7.24
CA GLY A 371 1.26 5.56 6.64
C GLY A 371 0.09 6.40 6.11
N PHE A 372 -1.06 5.75 5.91
CA PHE A 372 -2.26 6.46 5.52
C PHE A 372 -2.77 7.39 6.64
N ARG A 373 -3.50 8.41 6.25
CA ARG A 373 -4.36 9.16 7.16
C ARG A 373 -5.67 8.40 7.34
N SER A 374 -6.16 8.31 8.56
CA SER A 374 -7.44 7.66 8.87
C SER A 374 -8.61 8.34 8.17
N LEU A 375 -9.48 7.53 7.56
CA LEU A 375 -10.55 7.99 6.67
C LEU A 375 -11.53 8.94 7.34
N HIS A 376 -11.87 8.70 8.60
CA HIS A 376 -12.77 9.57 9.36
C HIS A 376 -12.16 10.95 9.72
N ARG A 377 -10.82 11.08 9.66
CA ARG A 377 -10.11 12.35 9.91
C ARG A 377 -9.97 13.22 8.66
N ILE A 378 -9.98 12.61 7.46
CA ILE A 378 -9.78 13.31 6.19
C ILE A 378 -11.08 13.55 5.41
N HIS A 379 -12.20 12.99 5.86
CA HIS A 379 -13.48 13.16 5.21
C HIS A 379 -14.53 13.82 6.11
N SER A 380 -15.46 14.55 5.50
CA SER A 380 -16.58 15.18 6.22
C SER A 380 -17.49 14.13 6.83
N LYS A 381 -17.85 14.26 8.12
CA LYS A 381 -18.69 13.33 8.90
C LYS A 381 -20.05 13.00 8.25
N ARG A 382 -20.58 13.88 7.39
CA ARG A 382 -21.84 13.63 6.66
C ARG A 382 -21.72 12.60 5.52
N ARG A 383 -20.49 12.19 5.16
CA ARG A 383 -20.23 11.31 4.02
C ARG A 383 -20.12 9.83 4.40
N PHE A 384 -20.13 9.51 5.67
CA PHE A 384 -19.97 8.15 6.17
C PHE A 384 -20.71 7.96 7.49
N ARG A 385 -20.91 6.71 7.86
CA ARG A 385 -21.34 6.28 9.20
C ARG A 385 -20.15 5.64 9.93
N VAL A 386 -20.09 5.79 11.23
CA VAL A 386 -19.14 5.09 12.09
C VAL A 386 -19.90 4.05 12.89
N SER A 387 -19.36 2.85 13.04
CA SER A 387 -19.86 1.84 13.95
C SER A 387 -18.96 1.77 15.19
N GLY A 388 -19.46 2.26 16.32
CA GLY A 388 -18.68 2.34 17.56
C GLY A 388 -17.70 3.52 17.60
N GLU A 389 -16.63 3.35 18.36
CA GLU A 389 -15.51 4.31 18.46
C GLU A 389 -14.34 3.83 17.61
N LEU A 390 -13.40 4.74 17.27
CA LEU A 390 -12.26 4.49 16.41
C LEU A 390 -10.93 4.83 17.09
N PRO A 391 -10.66 4.36 18.33
CA PRO A 391 -9.45 4.74 19.07
C PRO A 391 -8.18 4.23 18.39
N ASN A 392 -8.20 3.01 17.86
CA ASN A 392 -7.02 2.41 17.24
C ASN A 392 -6.69 3.04 15.88
N ALA A 393 -7.70 3.36 15.08
CA ALA A 393 -7.49 4.10 13.83
C ALA A 393 -6.96 5.51 14.08
N ASN A 394 -7.36 6.18 15.19
CA ASN A 394 -6.78 7.46 15.60
C ASN A 394 -5.31 7.30 15.98
N LEU A 395 -4.98 6.29 16.77
CA LEU A 395 -3.61 6.01 17.18
C LEU A 395 -2.74 5.66 15.95
N CYS A 396 -3.26 4.84 15.04
CA CYS A 396 -2.57 4.49 13.80
C CYS A 396 -2.25 5.73 12.95
N ASP A 397 -3.16 6.68 12.83
CA ASP A 397 -2.95 7.94 12.09
C ASP A 397 -1.72 8.71 12.56
N GLU A 398 -1.35 8.58 13.83
CA GLU A 398 -0.26 9.33 14.48
C GLU A 398 1.05 8.54 14.57
N HIS A 399 0.98 7.20 14.65
CA HIS A 399 2.12 6.36 15.01
C HIS A 399 2.66 5.50 13.86
N VAL A 400 1.92 5.32 12.76
CA VAL A 400 2.35 4.40 11.71
C VAL A 400 3.46 4.97 10.84
N LEU A 401 4.46 4.13 10.59
CA LEU A 401 5.48 4.31 9.57
C LEU A 401 5.43 3.14 8.59
N VAL A 402 5.80 3.37 7.35
CA VAL A 402 5.83 2.35 6.30
C VAL A 402 7.15 2.41 5.53
N LEU A 403 7.86 1.29 5.51
CA LEU A 403 9.06 1.11 4.71
C LEU A 403 8.67 0.55 3.33
N HIS A 404 9.17 1.16 2.25
CA HIS A 404 8.85 0.74 0.89
C HIS A 404 9.64 -0.51 0.46
N HIS A 405 8.98 -1.45 -0.22
CA HIS A 405 9.46 -2.80 -0.49
C HIS A 405 10.73 -2.97 -1.35
N PRO A 406 11.15 -2.05 -2.24
CA PRO A 406 12.30 -2.31 -3.10
C PRO A 406 13.57 -2.63 -2.34
N VAL A 407 13.79 -1.96 -1.19
CA VAL A 407 14.95 -2.19 -0.33
C VAL A 407 15.01 -3.60 0.26
N LEU A 408 13.86 -4.27 0.37
CA LEU A 408 13.79 -5.65 0.87
C LEU A 408 14.39 -6.68 -0.13
N LEU A 409 14.60 -6.29 -1.38
CA LEU A 409 15.23 -7.13 -2.41
C LEU A 409 16.75 -7.04 -2.43
N GLU A 410 17.36 -6.09 -1.70
CA GLU A 410 18.82 -5.86 -1.71
C GLU A 410 19.58 -6.75 -0.72
N GLY A 411 18.86 -7.47 0.16
CA GLY A 411 19.45 -8.44 1.08
C GLY A 411 19.91 -7.85 2.41
N GLU A 412 20.81 -8.57 3.09
CA GLU A 412 21.16 -8.35 4.50
C GLU A 412 21.88 -7.03 4.77
N ASN A 413 22.78 -6.61 3.87
CA ASN A 413 23.51 -5.36 4.05
C ASN A 413 22.57 -4.15 4.14
N SER A 414 21.56 -4.10 3.28
CA SER A 414 20.56 -3.02 3.30
C SER A 414 19.71 -3.03 4.55
N VAL A 415 19.34 -4.21 5.05
CA VAL A 415 18.67 -4.36 6.35
C VAL A 415 19.53 -3.79 7.47
N GLN A 416 20.83 -4.11 7.48
CA GLN A 416 21.76 -3.60 8.48
C GLN A 416 21.85 -2.06 8.42
N GLN A 417 22.06 -1.48 7.24
CA GLN A 417 22.15 -0.03 7.05
C GLN A 417 20.89 0.70 7.52
N ILE A 418 19.67 0.14 7.25
CA ILE A 418 18.41 0.71 7.73
C ILE A 418 18.36 0.73 9.25
N CYS A 419 18.75 -0.36 9.91
CA CYS A 419 18.73 -0.45 11.36
C CYS A 419 19.77 0.47 12.02
N GLU A 420 20.96 0.58 11.43
CA GLU A 420 22.00 1.51 11.89
C GLU A 420 21.58 2.98 11.74
N SER A 421 20.91 3.33 10.63
CA SER A 421 20.30 4.65 10.42
C SER A 421 19.30 4.96 11.53
N ALA A 422 18.36 4.06 11.79
CA ALA A 422 17.37 4.21 12.85
C ALA A 422 18.01 4.37 14.23
N ALA A 423 18.99 3.51 14.57
CA ALA A 423 19.70 3.57 15.82
C ALA A 423 20.49 4.89 15.99
N ARG A 424 21.14 5.38 14.92
CA ARG A 424 21.83 6.66 14.92
C ARG A 424 20.88 7.82 15.20
N ILE A 425 19.74 7.87 14.51
CA ILE A 425 18.70 8.90 14.71
C ILE A 425 18.19 8.89 16.15
N CYS A 426 17.90 7.70 16.70
CA CYS A 426 17.43 7.57 18.08
C CYS A 426 18.46 8.05 19.12
N ARG A 427 19.75 7.80 18.91
CA ARG A 427 20.81 8.30 19.81
C ARG A 427 20.88 9.83 19.86
N HIS A 428 20.48 10.50 18.78
CA HIS A 428 20.49 11.96 18.64
C HIS A 428 19.11 12.60 18.84
N ALA A 429 18.15 11.88 19.44
CA ALA A 429 16.75 12.35 19.61
C ALA A 429 16.64 13.72 20.27
N ALA A 430 17.45 13.99 21.30
CA ALA A 430 17.43 15.25 22.03
C ALA A 430 17.88 16.47 21.19
N GLU A 431 18.76 16.25 20.21
CA GLU A 431 19.28 17.30 19.33
C GLU A 431 18.23 17.75 18.32
N PHE A 432 17.32 16.87 17.91
CA PHE A 432 16.19 17.21 17.04
C PHE A 432 15.20 18.16 17.72
N ALA A 433 15.00 18.03 19.05
CA ALA A 433 14.14 18.91 19.81
C ALA A 433 14.63 20.37 19.79
N SER A 434 15.95 20.59 19.72
CA SER A 434 16.57 21.92 19.71
C SER A 434 16.74 22.51 18.30
N ALA A 435 16.86 21.68 17.27
CA ALA A 435 17.15 22.12 15.90
C ALA A 435 15.91 22.43 15.06
N LEU A 436 14.72 21.96 15.48
CA LEU A 436 13.45 22.06 14.73
C LEU A 436 12.39 22.92 15.44
N GLN A 437 12.73 23.54 16.58
CA GLN A 437 11.99 24.64 17.21
C GLN A 437 12.42 25.97 16.62
#